data_77b97672e5a4dc56c1fa2e20ff7bcf7f
#
_entry.id   77b97672e5a4dc56c1fa2e20ff7bcf7f
#
_cell.length_a   1.000
_cell.length_b   1.000
_cell.length_c   1.000
_cell.angle_alpha   90.00
_cell.angle_beta   90.00
_cell.angle_gamma   90.00
#
_symmetry.space_group_name_H-M   'P 1'
#
loop_
_entity.id
_entity.type
_entity.pdbx_description
1 polymer ?
#
loop_
_entity_poly.entity_id
_entity_poly.type
_entity_poly.pdbx_seq_one_letter_code
_entity_poly.pdbx_strand_id
1 'polypeptide(L)'
;MPSPPSSAATMGIPSIAKAALLLATAASAANNYTEWMSESYFSKGVTYSRNYAWGVLYTGVELAYNKTGDEKYFNYFKTQIDGILNDDGSFTVPITETLSLDDIRIGQNLLYLWTATGEEKYKIAADGLRKQLDFTPRNADGGFWHRRPTYPNQMWLDGIYMASNFYAQWTSWFQPNNKTAWDDIILQYDLIEEHTRDDVTGLLFHGYDATKVAVWADPETGAAPHIWDRAVGWYFMSLVEVLEYFPKSHPGYRRNLKRFQSLAKAVKESQDESGGWWLIMDEPYPSDPRNYIESSGSAMFTYGLLRGIRKGFLRASDYRRTAQKGYSLLANEFVSQNANGTLNWEGTVEVGSLGSNGTFEYYISVPLAQNDYKGVGPFIYASYEVEGF
;
A
#
# COMPACT_ATOMS: atom_id res chain seq x y z
N MET A 1 15.94 -48.25 -74.33
CA MET A 1 14.76 -47.63 -73.79
C MET A 1 15.09 -47.15 -72.37
N PRO A 2 15.05 -45.89 -72.11
CA PRO A 2 15.61 -45.32 -70.86
C PRO A 2 14.53 -45.17 -69.77
N SER A 3 14.94 -45.43 -68.54
CA SER A 3 14.19 -45.16 -67.34
C SER A 3 14.54 -43.75 -66.80
N PRO A 4 13.58 -43.01 -66.19
CA PRO A 4 13.86 -41.66 -65.68
C PRO A 4 14.37 -41.66 -64.26
N PRO A 5 15.05 -40.61 -63.82
CA PRO A 5 15.51 -40.46 -62.48
C PRO A 5 14.44 -39.79 -61.62
N SER A 6 14.29 -40.29 -60.40
CA SER A 6 13.52 -39.66 -59.33
C SER A 6 14.47 -38.88 -58.35
N SER A 7 14.36 -37.60 -58.30
CA SER A 7 14.94 -36.80 -57.21
C SER A 7 13.83 -36.18 -56.39
N ALA A 8 13.67 -36.67 -55.18
CA ALA A 8 12.80 -36.01 -54.17
C ALA A 8 13.63 -35.01 -53.40
N ALA A 9 13.34 -33.76 -53.64
CA ALA A 9 13.88 -32.65 -52.82
C ALA A 9 13.09 -32.56 -51.53
N THR A 10 13.74 -32.85 -50.42
CA THR A 10 13.26 -32.55 -49.07
C THR A 10 13.37 -31.04 -48.82
N MET A 11 12.23 -30.34 -48.86
CA MET A 11 12.14 -28.99 -48.37
C MET A 11 12.22 -28.99 -46.83
N GLY A 12 13.32 -28.45 -46.31
CA GLY A 12 13.47 -28.17 -44.88
C GLY A 12 12.51 -27.06 -44.45
N ILE A 13 11.73 -27.35 -43.43
CA ILE A 13 10.87 -26.36 -42.74
C ILE A 13 11.79 -25.41 -41.97
N PRO A 14 11.73 -24.07 -42.16
CA PRO A 14 12.51 -23.18 -41.34
C PRO A 14 11.94 -23.14 -39.95
N SER A 15 12.80 -23.34 -38.96
CA SER A 15 12.53 -23.33 -37.54
C SER A 15 12.05 -21.96 -37.09
N ILE A 16 10.73 -21.81 -36.95
CA ILE A 16 10.08 -20.63 -36.30
C ILE A 16 10.31 -20.63 -34.78
N ALA A 17 10.84 -21.71 -34.23
CA ALA A 17 11.04 -21.87 -32.77
C ALA A 17 12.25 -21.12 -32.20
N LYS A 18 13.14 -20.53 -33.00
CA LYS A 18 14.29 -19.74 -32.48
C LYS A 18 14.07 -18.24 -32.41
N ALA A 19 13.03 -17.70 -33.02
CA ALA A 19 12.72 -16.28 -32.97
C ALA A 19 11.89 -15.89 -31.74
N ALA A 20 11.08 -16.81 -31.20
CA ALA A 20 10.25 -16.54 -30.01
C ALA A 20 11.02 -16.55 -28.68
N LEU A 21 12.21 -17.15 -28.62
CA LEU A 21 13.02 -17.23 -27.40
C LEU A 21 13.99 -16.04 -27.21
N LEU A 22 14.15 -15.20 -28.24
CA LEU A 22 15.02 -14.02 -28.20
C LEU A 22 14.26 -12.71 -27.92
N LEU A 23 12.92 -12.75 -27.93
CA LEU A 23 12.08 -11.59 -27.57
C LEU A 23 11.72 -11.54 -26.06
N ALA A 24 11.94 -12.64 -25.33
CA ALA A 24 11.64 -12.71 -23.89
C ALA A 24 12.79 -12.23 -22.99
N THR A 25 13.96 -11.87 -23.54
CA THR A 25 15.12 -11.40 -22.75
C THR A 25 15.47 -9.92 -22.99
N ALA A 26 14.71 -9.20 -23.80
CA ALA A 26 14.96 -7.78 -24.10
C ALA A 26 14.01 -6.81 -23.34
N ALA A 27 13.17 -7.30 -22.45
CA ALA A 27 12.25 -6.46 -21.68
C ALA A 27 12.74 -6.24 -20.25
N SER A 28 13.95 -5.71 -20.08
CA SER A 28 14.41 -5.18 -18.81
C SER A 28 15.47 -4.10 -19.02
N ALA A 29 15.26 -3.21 -19.94
CA ALA A 29 15.71 -1.84 -19.76
C ALA A 29 14.72 -1.27 -18.76
N ALA A 30 15.14 -1.10 -17.51
CA ALA A 30 14.30 -0.60 -16.44
C ALA A 30 13.66 0.71 -16.87
N ASN A 31 12.37 0.68 -17.21
CA ASN A 31 11.60 1.90 -17.32
C ASN A 31 11.71 2.58 -15.94
N ASN A 32 12.08 3.84 -15.91
CA ASN A 32 12.29 4.63 -14.71
C ASN A 32 10.92 5.06 -14.15
N TYR A 33 10.07 4.09 -13.79
CA TYR A 33 8.68 4.36 -13.39
C TYR A 33 8.58 5.22 -12.12
N THR A 34 9.57 5.17 -11.24
CA THR A 34 9.62 6.06 -10.06
C THR A 34 9.55 7.53 -10.47
N GLU A 35 10.36 7.93 -11.43
CA GLU A 35 10.40 9.31 -11.94
C GLU A 35 9.27 9.57 -12.94
N TRP A 36 9.12 8.70 -13.94
CA TRP A 36 8.18 8.89 -15.03
C TRP A 36 6.73 8.98 -14.55
N MET A 37 6.34 8.12 -13.61
CA MET A 37 5.01 8.18 -13.01
C MET A 37 4.84 9.46 -12.17
N SER A 38 5.83 9.82 -11.34
CA SER A 38 5.80 11.06 -10.54
C SER A 38 5.63 12.31 -11.43
N GLU A 39 6.40 12.44 -12.51
CA GLU A 39 6.32 13.55 -13.46
C GLU A 39 4.98 13.58 -14.20
N SER A 40 4.44 12.41 -14.52
CA SER A 40 3.11 12.31 -15.14
C SER A 40 2.03 12.90 -14.23
N TYR A 41 2.15 12.72 -12.91
CA TYR A 41 1.21 13.30 -11.95
C TYR A 41 1.41 14.80 -11.74
N PHE A 42 2.63 15.33 -11.89
CA PHE A 42 2.85 16.79 -11.95
C PHE A 42 2.05 17.41 -13.09
N SER A 43 2.10 16.77 -14.27
CA SER A 43 1.40 17.24 -15.47
C SER A 43 -0.12 17.14 -15.39
N LYS A 44 -0.67 16.31 -14.49
CA LYS A 44 -2.12 16.16 -14.28
C LYS A 44 -2.75 17.26 -13.42
N GLY A 45 -1.96 18.17 -12.87
CA GLY A 45 -2.45 19.29 -12.08
C GLY A 45 -3.08 18.86 -10.75
N VAL A 46 -2.41 17.95 -10.04
CA VAL A 46 -2.83 17.52 -8.70
C VAL A 46 -2.93 18.72 -7.76
N THR A 47 -4.10 18.95 -7.19
CA THR A 47 -4.31 19.98 -6.18
C THR A 47 -3.86 19.46 -4.80
N TYR A 48 -3.40 20.36 -3.92
CA TYR A 48 -3.00 19.97 -2.58
C TYR A 48 -4.21 19.51 -1.73
N SER A 49 -3.97 18.52 -0.86
CA SER A 49 -4.97 18.01 0.08
C SER A 49 -4.29 17.33 1.27
N ARG A 50 -4.95 17.37 2.45
CA ARG A 50 -4.58 16.59 3.62
C ARG A 50 -5.07 15.15 3.58
N ASN A 51 -5.88 14.78 2.59
CA ASN A 51 -6.42 13.42 2.46
C ASN A 51 -5.29 12.39 2.39
N TYR A 52 -5.49 11.23 3.02
CA TYR A 52 -4.48 10.16 3.08
C TYR A 52 -3.97 9.71 1.71
N ALA A 53 -4.82 9.67 0.69
CA ALA A 53 -4.43 9.25 -0.65
C ALA A 53 -3.38 10.20 -1.26
N TRP A 54 -3.48 11.50 -0.98
CA TRP A 54 -2.45 12.48 -1.35
C TRP A 54 -1.15 12.24 -0.59
N GLY A 55 -1.21 11.96 0.71
CA GLY A 55 -0.03 11.60 1.49
C GLY A 55 0.69 10.38 0.93
N VAL A 56 -0.06 9.41 0.40
CA VAL A 56 0.51 8.25 -0.28
C VAL A 56 1.21 8.65 -1.59
N LEU A 57 0.58 9.47 -2.43
CA LEU A 57 1.22 9.99 -3.65
C LEU A 57 2.48 10.80 -3.30
N TYR A 58 2.41 11.69 -2.31
CA TYR A 58 3.54 12.53 -1.91
C TYR A 58 4.76 11.71 -1.45
N THR A 59 4.55 10.61 -0.74
CA THR A 59 5.65 9.68 -0.41
C THR A 59 6.29 9.07 -1.67
N GLY A 60 5.51 8.81 -2.73
CA GLY A 60 6.08 8.40 -4.02
C GLY A 60 7.00 9.46 -4.62
N VAL A 61 6.59 10.73 -4.56
CA VAL A 61 7.41 11.86 -5.02
C VAL A 61 8.66 12.07 -4.16
N GLU A 62 8.55 11.90 -2.83
CA GLU A 62 9.72 11.88 -1.92
C GLU A 62 10.74 10.81 -2.33
N LEU A 63 10.26 9.61 -2.70
CA LEU A 63 11.13 8.52 -3.16
C LEU A 63 11.84 8.87 -4.49
N ALA A 64 11.16 9.57 -5.41
CA ALA A 64 11.78 10.05 -6.63
C ALA A 64 12.88 11.08 -6.33
N TYR A 65 12.64 11.99 -5.38
CA TYR A 65 13.69 12.91 -4.88
C TYR A 65 14.86 12.16 -4.24
N ASN A 66 14.58 11.24 -3.34
CA ASN A 66 15.61 10.46 -2.64
C ASN A 66 16.47 9.62 -3.61
N LYS A 67 15.89 9.21 -4.74
CA LYS A 67 16.62 8.47 -5.77
C LYS A 67 17.50 9.35 -6.63
N THR A 68 17.01 10.53 -7.04
CA THR A 68 17.62 11.35 -8.08
C THR A 68 18.39 12.55 -7.56
N GLY A 69 17.99 13.08 -6.40
CA GLY A 69 18.44 14.39 -5.91
C GLY A 69 17.94 15.57 -6.75
N ASP A 70 17.01 15.36 -7.68
CA ASP A 70 16.48 16.43 -8.53
C ASP A 70 15.44 17.27 -7.77
N GLU A 71 15.76 18.53 -7.54
CA GLU A 71 14.98 19.49 -6.78
C GLU A 71 13.54 19.68 -7.29
N LYS A 72 13.24 19.32 -8.53
CA LYS A 72 11.87 19.43 -9.06
C LYS A 72 10.87 18.59 -8.25
N TYR A 73 11.29 17.37 -7.79
CA TYR A 73 10.46 16.51 -6.97
C TYR A 73 10.26 17.10 -5.57
N PHE A 74 11.34 17.58 -4.97
CA PHE A 74 11.29 18.23 -3.66
C PHE A 74 10.41 19.48 -3.69
N ASN A 75 10.61 20.36 -4.65
CA ASN A 75 9.86 21.60 -4.78
C ASN A 75 8.37 21.34 -5.04
N TYR A 76 8.04 20.35 -5.88
CA TYR A 76 6.65 19.94 -6.08
C TYR A 76 6.02 19.47 -4.78
N PHE A 77 6.63 18.50 -4.10
CA PHE A 77 6.14 17.96 -2.86
C PHE A 77 5.99 19.03 -1.77
N LYS A 78 7.02 19.86 -1.56
CA LYS A 78 6.98 20.97 -0.60
C LYS A 78 5.82 21.93 -0.90
N THR A 79 5.64 22.31 -2.17
CA THR A 79 4.54 23.20 -2.58
C THR A 79 3.17 22.61 -2.24
N GLN A 80 2.98 21.30 -2.44
CA GLN A 80 1.72 20.63 -2.10
C GLN A 80 1.46 20.65 -0.58
N ILE A 81 2.47 20.38 0.23
CA ILE A 81 2.34 20.42 1.69
C ILE A 81 2.17 21.86 2.20
N ASP A 82 2.88 22.82 1.65
CA ASP A 82 2.71 24.25 2.00
C ASP A 82 1.27 24.72 1.73
N GLY A 83 0.63 24.21 0.69
CA GLY A 83 -0.77 24.54 0.36
C GLY A 83 -1.80 24.10 1.41
N ILE A 84 -1.47 23.17 2.28
CA ILE A 84 -2.35 22.71 3.37
C ILE A 84 -2.01 23.31 4.73
N LEU A 85 -0.96 24.12 4.83
CA LEU A 85 -0.49 24.73 6.08
C LEU A 85 -0.52 26.26 6.01
N ASN A 86 -0.77 26.87 7.15
CA ASN A 86 -0.48 28.28 7.41
C ASN A 86 0.99 28.41 7.88
N ASP A 87 1.52 29.65 7.87
CA ASP A 87 2.90 29.93 8.28
C ASP A 87 3.19 29.57 9.74
N ASP A 88 2.16 29.56 10.60
CA ASP A 88 2.26 29.18 12.01
C ASP A 88 2.24 27.66 12.25
N GLY A 89 2.13 26.86 11.18
CA GLY A 89 2.06 25.40 11.23
C GLY A 89 0.66 24.85 11.51
N SER A 90 -0.37 25.69 11.62
CA SER A 90 -1.74 25.21 11.65
C SER A 90 -2.20 24.77 10.25
N PHE A 91 -3.15 23.81 10.19
CA PHE A 91 -3.74 23.42 8.92
C PHE A 91 -4.70 24.49 8.39
N THR A 92 -4.66 24.78 7.08
CA THR A 92 -5.59 25.72 6.41
C THR A 92 -7.05 25.29 6.58
N VAL A 93 -7.31 23.98 6.65
CA VAL A 93 -8.60 23.43 7.06
C VAL A 93 -8.42 22.83 8.46
N PRO A 94 -8.98 23.44 9.51
CA PRO A 94 -8.79 22.97 10.87
C PRO A 94 -9.22 21.51 11.08
N ILE A 95 -8.56 20.83 12.01
CA ILE A 95 -9.03 19.53 12.51
C ILE A 95 -10.29 19.82 13.34
N THR A 96 -11.40 19.23 12.94
CA THR A 96 -12.72 19.40 13.59
C THR A 96 -12.96 18.33 14.65
N GLU A 97 -14.18 18.28 15.20
CA GLU A 97 -14.59 17.19 16.08
C GLU A 97 -14.70 15.82 15.39
N THR A 98 -14.75 15.78 14.07
CA THR A 98 -14.61 14.56 13.30
C THR A 98 -13.14 14.17 13.29
N LEU A 99 -12.79 13.15 14.06
CA LEU A 99 -11.44 12.61 14.13
C LEU A 99 -11.35 11.35 13.27
N SER A 100 -10.46 11.34 12.30
CA SER A 100 -10.18 10.18 11.45
C SER A 100 -8.72 9.80 11.56
N LEU A 101 -8.43 8.49 11.58
CA LEU A 101 -7.06 8.01 11.46
C LEU A 101 -6.47 8.35 10.09
N ASP A 102 -7.30 8.49 9.06
CA ASP A 102 -6.88 8.91 7.71
C ASP A 102 -6.16 10.26 7.72
N ASP A 103 -6.59 11.19 8.58
CA ASP A 103 -5.98 12.52 8.71
C ASP A 103 -4.53 12.46 9.24
N ILE A 104 -4.16 11.39 9.92
CA ILE A 104 -2.84 11.21 10.52
C ILE A 104 -1.78 10.85 9.46
N ARG A 105 -2.17 10.22 8.34
CA ARG A 105 -1.24 9.70 7.32
C ARG A 105 -0.24 10.75 6.82
N ILE A 106 -0.69 11.99 6.64
CA ILE A 106 0.17 13.08 6.15
C ILE A 106 1.31 13.43 7.12
N GLY A 107 1.22 13.00 8.36
CA GLY A 107 2.22 13.28 9.40
C GLY A 107 3.63 12.83 9.05
N GLN A 108 3.78 11.71 8.34
CA GLN A 108 5.09 11.25 7.87
C GLN A 108 5.71 12.22 6.85
N ASN A 109 4.90 12.76 5.95
CA ASN A 109 5.33 13.74 4.96
C ASN A 109 5.75 15.08 5.63
N LEU A 110 5.05 15.48 6.68
CA LEU A 110 5.43 16.65 7.49
C LEU A 110 6.78 16.45 8.18
N LEU A 111 6.99 15.29 8.79
CA LEU A 111 8.27 14.96 9.43
C LEU A 111 9.42 14.91 8.43
N TYR A 112 9.18 14.39 7.22
CA TYR A 112 10.17 14.43 6.15
C TYR A 112 10.60 15.84 5.82
N LEU A 113 9.64 16.76 5.57
CA LEU A 113 9.95 18.17 5.27
C LEU A 113 10.64 18.87 6.43
N TRP A 114 10.23 18.61 7.66
CA TRP A 114 10.91 19.18 8.82
C TRP A 114 12.40 18.78 8.85
N THR A 115 12.73 17.51 8.61
CA THR A 115 14.12 17.08 8.60
C THR A 115 14.90 17.63 7.40
N ALA A 116 14.26 17.80 6.26
CA ALA A 116 14.90 18.30 5.05
C ALA A 116 15.15 19.81 5.05
N THR A 117 14.25 20.59 5.70
CA THR A 117 14.28 22.06 5.65
C THR A 117 14.63 22.73 6.98
N GLY A 118 14.36 22.08 8.11
CA GLY A 118 14.42 22.70 9.43
C GLY A 118 13.29 23.70 9.72
N GLU A 119 12.28 23.81 8.84
CA GLU A 119 11.16 24.74 9.04
C GLU A 119 10.20 24.21 10.12
N GLU A 120 10.09 24.93 11.24
CA GLU A 120 9.31 24.52 12.41
C GLU A 120 7.81 24.32 12.15
N LYS A 121 7.24 24.98 11.14
CA LYS A 121 5.81 24.83 10.80
C LYS A 121 5.43 23.37 10.55
N TYR A 122 6.31 22.58 9.92
CA TYR A 122 6.05 21.15 9.65
C TYR A 122 6.04 20.32 10.93
N LYS A 123 6.95 20.62 11.86
CA LYS A 123 6.96 19.95 13.16
C LYS A 123 5.74 20.29 14.00
N ILE A 124 5.34 21.57 14.02
CA ILE A 124 4.14 22.03 14.73
C ILE A 124 2.90 21.30 14.23
N ALA A 125 2.75 21.20 12.89
CA ALA A 125 1.67 20.44 12.27
C ALA A 125 1.71 18.95 12.65
N ALA A 126 2.89 18.32 12.58
CA ALA A 126 3.07 16.91 12.96
C ALA A 126 2.76 16.68 14.45
N ASP A 127 3.20 17.57 15.34
CA ASP A 127 2.89 17.51 16.78
C ASP A 127 1.37 17.65 17.02
N GLY A 128 0.68 18.46 16.21
CA GLY A 128 -0.78 18.56 16.22
C GLY A 128 -1.46 17.22 15.90
N LEU A 129 -0.99 16.53 14.87
CA LEU A 129 -1.49 15.19 14.52
C LEU A 129 -1.16 14.15 15.60
N ARG A 130 0.05 14.20 16.16
CA ARG A 130 0.41 13.31 17.28
C ARG A 130 -0.53 13.54 18.47
N LYS A 131 -0.81 14.80 18.79
CA LYS A 131 -1.74 15.16 19.86
C LYS A 131 -3.17 14.70 19.56
N GLN A 132 -3.60 14.71 18.28
CA GLN A 132 -4.92 14.18 17.89
C GLN A 132 -5.10 12.73 18.35
N LEU A 133 -4.06 11.88 18.29
CA LEU A 133 -4.15 10.49 18.75
C LEU A 133 -4.49 10.37 20.24
N ASP A 134 -4.12 11.34 21.07
CA ASP A 134 -4.46 11.34 22.49
C ASP A 134 -5.96 11.56 22.75
N PHE A 135 -6.66 12.18 21.78
CA PHE A 135 -8.11 12.45 21.83
C PHE A 135 -8.93 11.52 20.93
N THR A 136 -8.27 10.68 20.13
CA THR A 136 -8.95 9.70 19.27
C THR A 136 -9.67 8.68 20.16
N PRO A 137 -10.99 8.50 20.00
CA PRO A 137 -11.73 7.53 20.80
C PRO A 137 -11.16 6.11 20.64
N ARG A 138 -11.36 5.34 21.71
CA ARG A 138 -10.94 3.94 21.76
C ARG A 138 -12.11 3.04 22.10
N ASN A 139 -12.09 1.82 21.58
CA ASN A 139 -12.98 0.76 22.03
C ASN A 139 -12.61 0.27 23.44
N ALA A 140 -13.36 -0.65 23.98
CA ALA A 140 -13.17 -1.15 25.34
C ALA A 140 -11.79 -1.81 25.58
N ASP A 141 -11.16 -2.33 24.52
CA ASP A 141 -9.87 -3.02 24.57
C ASP A 141 -8.68 -2.05 24.35
N GLY A 142 -8.96 -0.78 24.10
CA GLY A 142 -7.95 0.28 23.88
C GLY A 142 -7.60 0.51 22.41
N GLY A 143 -8.25 -0.14 21.47
CA GLY A 143 -8.06 0.05 20.03
C GLY A 143 -8.64 1.39 19.56
N PHE A 144 -7.93 2.13 18.71
CA PHE A 144 -8.41 3.37 18.12
C PHE A 144 -9.63 3.12 17.21
N TRP A 145 -10.68 3.92 17.38
CA TRP A 145 -11.74 3.97 16.36
C TRP A 145 -11.15 4.46 15.04
N HIS A 146 -11.54 3.81 13.94
CA HIS A 146 -11.09 4.28 12.63
C HIS A 146 -11.52 5.72 12.36
N ARG A 147 -12.77 6.08 12.74
CA ARG A 147 -13.30 7.45 12.58
C ARG A 147 -14.42 7.77 13.57
N ARG A 148 -14.32 8.92 14.24
CA ARG A 148 -15.39 9.49 15.05
C ARG A 148 -16.14 10.56 14.25
N PRO A 149 -17.48 10.67 14.32
CA PRO A 149 -18.40 9.75 15.03
C PRO A 149 -18.85 8.56 14.18
N THR A 150 -18.41 8.47 12.95
CA THR A 150 -19.01 7.63 11.89
C THR A 150 -18.86 6.12 12.15
N TYR A 151 -17.73 5.69 12.73
CA TYR A 151 -17.41 4.26 12.93
C TYR A 151 -17.06 3.97 14.38
N PRO A 152 -18.03 4.09 15.32
CA PRO A 152 -17.76 3.89 16.73
C PRO A 152 -17.34 2.44 17.00
N ASN A 153 -16.32 2.28 17.86
CA ASN A 153 -15.74 1.01 18.28
C ASN A 153 -15.14 0.12 17.16
N GLN A 154 -15.03 0.63 15.92
CA GLN A 154 -14.50 -0.14 14.80
C GLN A 154 -13.02 0.12 14.61
N MET A 155 -12.25 -0.95 14.43
CA MET A 155 -10.88 -0.93 13.92
C MET A 155 -10.84 -1.53 12.52
N TRP A 156 -10.20 -0.85 11.58
CA TRP A 156 -9.98 -1.32 10.22
C TRP A 156 -8.48 -1.46 9.97
N LEU A 157 -8.10 -2.39 9.10
CA LEU A 157 -6.70 -2.60 8.70
C LEU A 157 -6.07 -1.31 8.16
N ASP A 158 -6.86 -0.52 7.44
CA ASP A 158 -6.50 0.79 6.90
C ASP A 158 -5.97 1.74 7.99
N GLY A 159 -6.67 1.81 9.12
CA GLY A 159 -6.31 2.67 10.25
C GLY A 159 -4.93 2.37 10.83
N ILE A 160 -4.48 1.13 10.75
CA ILE A 160 -3.14 0.74 11.21
C ILE A 160 -2.07 1.42 10.34
N TYR A 161 -2.22 1.42 9.01
CA TYR A 161 -1.30 2.13 8.13
C TYR A 161 -1.37 3.64 8.32
N MET A 162 -2.60 4.17 8.41
CA MET A 162 -2.82 5.62 8.48
C MET A 162 -2.20 6.25 9.73
N ALA A 163 -2.29 5.58 10.88
CA ALA A 163 -1.89 6.17 12.16
C ALA A 163 -0.60 5.57 12.74
N SER A 164 -0.44 4.24 12.76
CA SER A 164 0.60 3.60 13.57
C SER A 164 2.01 3.83 13.02
N ASN A 165 2.18 3.98 11.71
CA ASN A 165 3.48 4.28 11.11
C ASN A 165 3.97 5.68 11.50
N PHE A 166 3.10 6.68 11.41
CA PHE A 166 3.42 8.03 11.87
C PHE A 166 3.67 8.07 13.38
N TYR A 167 2.82 7.40 14.17
CA TYR A 167 2.98 7.35 15.62
C TYR A 167 4.33 6.74 16.01
N ALA A 168 4.74 5.66 15.35
CA ALA A 168 6.04 5.02 15.58
C ALA A 168 7.21 5.91 15.15
N GLN A 169 7.12 6.55 13.97
CA GLN A 169 8.15 7.48 13.50
C GLN A 169 8.32 8.65 14.44
N TRP A 170 7.22 9.32 14.81
CA TRP A 170 7.24 10.44 15.73
C TRP A 170 7.81 10.05 17.10
N THR A 171 7.36 8.90 17.63
CA THR A 171 7.86 8.39 18.92
C THR A 171 9.35 8.07 18.86
N SER A 172 9.81 7.44 17.79
CA SER A 172 11.22 7.12 17.57
C SER A 172 12.11 8.36 17.59
N TRP A 173 11.65 9.48 17.05
CA TRP A 173 12.44 10.70 16.94
C TRP A 173 12.39 11.57 18.19
N PHE A 174 11.22 11.71 18.82
CA PHE A 174 11.01 12.67 19.89
C PHE A 174 10.87 12.04 21.27
N GLN A 175 10.48 10.76 21.35
CA GLN A 175 10.25 10.07 22.61
C GLN A 175 10.73 8.60 22.55
N PRO A 176 11.97 8.30 22.10
CA PRO A 176 12.42 6.93 21.85
C PRO A 176 12.37 6.02 23.08
N ASN A 177 12.45 6.60 24.29
CA ASN A 177 12.40 5.88 25.55
C ASN A 177 11.00 5.79 26.17
N ASN A 178 9.96 6.32 25.50
CA ASN A 178 8.59 6.27 26.00
C ASN A 178 7.98 4.88 25.81
N LYS A 179 8.20 4.01 26.82
CA LYS A 179 7.70 2.64 26.78
C LYS A 179 6.18 2.57 26.62
N THR A 180 5.44 3.47 27.26
CA THR A 180 3.97 3.52 27.17
C THR A 180 3.51 3.77 25.72
N ALA A 181 4.19 4.67 25.00
CA ALA A 181 3.86 4.90 23.58
C ALA A 181 4.16 3.66 22.73
N TRP A 182 5.27 2.97 22.98
CA TRP A 182 5.59 1.73 22.27
C TRP A 182 4.62 0.60 22.59
N ASP A 183 4.21 0.47 23.87
CA ASP A 183 3.19 -0.49 24.28
C ASP A 183 1.84 -0.18 23.64
N ASP A 184 1.47 1.10 23.51
CA ASP A 184 0.23 1.53 22.84
C ASP A 184 0.26 1.24 21.33
N ILE A 185 1.38 1.54 20.66
CA ILE A 185 1.53 1.24 19.24
C ILE A 185 1.36 -0.26 18.99
N ILE A 186 2.06 -1.11 19.77
CA ILE A 186 1.96 -2.56 19.56
C ILE A 186 0.58 -3.12 19.91
N LEU A 187 -0.14 -2.51 20.85
CA LEU A 187 -1.51 -2.87 21.19
C LEU A 187 -2.43 -2.76 19.96
N GLN A 188 -2.27 -1.71 19.13
CA GLN A 188 -3.10 -1.56 17.92
C GLN A 188 -2.90 -2.73 16.95
N TYR A 189 -1.65 -3.19 16.79
CA TYR A 189 -1.36 -4.38 15.98
C TYR A 189 -1.85 -5.68 16.65
N ASP A 190 -1.74 -5.78 17.97
CA ASP A 190 -2.21 -6.96 18.71
C ASP A 190 -3.72 -7.14 18.54
N LEU A 191 -4.50 -6.07 18.73
CA LEU A 191 -5.95 -6.10 18.64
C LEU A 191 -6.46 -6.41 17.23
N ILE A 192 -5.90 -5.74 16.21
CA ILE A 192 -6.36 -6.00 14.84
C ILE A 192 -6.06 -7.43 14.40
N GLU A 193 -4.90 -7.97 14.77
CA GLU A 193 -4.53 -9.37 14.50
C GLU A 193 -5.45 -10.37 15.20
N GLU A 194 -5.74 -10.13 16.47
CA GLU A 194 -6.60 -11.01 17.28
C GLU A 194 -8.00 -11.16 16.70
N HIS A 195 -8.56 -10.04 16.21
CA HIS A 195 -9.96 -9.99 15.79
C HIS A 195 -10.18 -10.20 14.28
N THR A 196 -9.15 -10.11 13.46
CA THR A 196 -9.33 -10.16 11.99
C THR A 196 -8.52 -11.25 11.28
N ARG A 197 -7.61 -11.97 11.98
CA ARG A 197 -6.85 -13.04 11.36
C ARG A 197 -7.75 -14.21 10.97
N ASP A 198 -7.74 -14.58 9.70
CA ASP A 198 -8.32 -15.82 9.23
C ASP A 198 -7.31 -16.97 9.41
N ASP A 199 -7.64 -17.93 10.26
CA ASP A 199 -6.79 -19.08 10.57
C ASP A 199 -6.61 -20.04 9.38
N VAL A 200 -7.52 -19.99 8.40
CA VAL A 200 -7.47 -20.88 7.24
C VAL A 200 -6.45 -20.40 6.21
N THR A 201 -6.54 -19.12 5.82
CA THR A 201 -5.68 -18.54 4.79
C THR A 201 -4.45 -17.85 5.37
N GLY A 202 -4.52 -17.41 6.63
CA GLY A 202 -3.52 -16.55 7.24
C GLY A 202 -3.56 -15.10 6.75
N LEU A 203 -4.59 -14.70 6.00
CA LEU A 203 -4.90 -13.32 5.65
C LEU A 203 -5.71 -12.65 6.76
N LEU A 204 -6.20 -11.43 6.56
CA LEU A 204 -6.99 -10.71 7.54
C LEU A 204 -8.26 -10.15 6.91
N PHE A 205 -9.38 -10.27 7.63
CA PHE A 205 -10.62 -9.58 7.29
C PHE A 205 -10.44 -8.05 7.39
N HIS A 206 -11.22 -7.29 6.63
CA HIS A 206 -11.06 -5.83 6.47
C HIS A 206 -10.99 -5.06 7.80
N GLY A 207 -11.72 -5.48 8.81
CA GLY A 207 -11.75 -4.87 10.14
C GLY A 207 -12.67 -5.61 11.09
N TYR A 208 -12.88 -5.04 12.28
CA TYR A 208 -13.82 -5.56 13.24
C TYR A 208 -14.56 -4.44 14.00
N ASP A 209 -15.75 -4.75 14.50
CA ASP A 209 -16.51 -3.94 15.43
C ASP A 209 -16.49 -4.60 16.83
N ALA A 210 -15.83 -3.98 17.79
CA ALA A 210 -15.71 -4.50 19.15
C ALA A 210 -17.07 -4.65 19.86
N THR A 211 -18.11 -3.94 19.40
CA THR A 211 -19.48 -4.05 19.94
C THR A 211 -20.37 -5.00 19.15
N LYS A 212 -19.92 -5.48 17.98
CA LYS A 212 -20.62 -6.43 17.11
C LYS A 212 -22.01 -5.95 16.65
N VAL A 213 -22.21 -4.65 16.56
CA VAL A 213 -23.51 -4.05 16.18
C VAL A 213 -23.54 -3.51 14.75
N ALA A 214 -22.39 -3.36 14.10
CA ALA A 214 -22.33 -2.96 12.70
C ALA A 214 -23.04 -4.02 11.84
N VAL A 215 -23.73 -3.57 10.78
CA VAL A 215 -24.53 -4.45 9.92
C VAL A 215 -23.74 -5.58 9.28
N TRP A 216 -22.46 -5.38 9.10
CA TRP A 216 -21.51 -6.34 8.52
C TRP A 216 -20.80 -7.20 9.57
N ALA A 217 -20.87 -6.83 10.85
CA ALA A 217 -20.08 -7.50 11.88
C ALA A 217 -20.61 -8.91 12.16
N ASP A 218 -19.73 -9.87 12.19
CA ASP A 218 -20.04 -11.21 12.66
C ASP A 218 -20.53 -11.15 14.11
N PRO A 219 -21.65 -11.79 14.45
CA PRO A 219 -22.26 -11.67 15.79
C PRO A 219 -21.44 -12.32 16.92
N GLU A 220 -20.49 -13.21 16.58
CA GLU A 220 -19.66 -13.90 17.58
C GLU A 220 -18.28 -13.24 17.69
N THR A 221 -17.65 -12.88 16.57
CA THR A 221 -16.29 -12.36 16.53
C THR A 221 -16.22 -10.83 16.35
N GLY A 222 -17.23 -10.24 15.72
CA GLY A 222 -17.23 -8.83 15.32
C GLY A 222 -16.46 -8.55 14.01
N ALA A 223 -15.83 -9.57 13.41
CA ALA A 223 -15.05 -9.43 12.20
C ALA A 223 -15.90 -9.08 10.98
N ALA A 224 -15.29 -8.38 10.01
CA ALA A 224 -15.90 -8.15 8.70
C ALA A 224 -15.99 -9.48 7.91
N PRO A 225 -16.95 -9.59 6.96
CA PRO A 225 -17.20 -10.87 6.28
C PRO A 225 -16.15 -11.24 5.24
N HIS A 226 -15.39 -10.27 4.72
CA HIS A 226 -14.50 -10.48 3.59
C HIS A 226 -13.09 -9.96 3.80
N ILE A 227 -12.16 -10.61 3.10
CA ILE A 227 -10.75 -10.24 2.98
C ILE A 227 -10.60 -9.35 1.73
N TRP A 228 -10.62 -8.03 1.94
CA TRP A 228 -10.43 -7.07 0.87
C TRP A 228 -8.94 -6.77 0.68
N ASP A 229 -8.44 -6.96 -0.53
CA ASP A 229 -7.00 -6.91 -0.86
C ASP A 229 -6.32 -5.62 -0.44
N ARG A 230 -6.92 -4.45 -0.70
CA ARG A 230 -6.34 -3.15 -0.34
C ARG A 230 -6.26 -2.95 1.17
N ALA A 231 -7.23 -3.42 1.94
CA ALA A 231 -7.16 -3.35 3.39
C ALA A 231 -5.99 -4.19 3.93
N VAL A 232 -5.85 -5.43 3.45
CA VAL A 232 -4.68 -6.27 3.76
C VAL A 232 -3.39 -5.62 3.27
N GLY A 233 -3.42 -4.98 2.10
CA GLY A 233 -2.30 -4.23 1.53
C GLY A 233 -1.82 -3.09 2.43
N TRP A 234 -2.73 -2.28 2.96
CA TRP A 234 -2.40 -1.24 3.93
C TRP A 234 -1.71 -1.81 5.17
N TYR A 235 -2.27 -2.86 5.72
CA TYR A 235 -1.71 -3.52 6.90
C TYR A 235 -0.32 -4.11 6.61
N PHE A 236 -0.14 -4.73 5.46
CA PHE A 236 1.13 -5.32 5.03
C PHE A 236 2.23 -4.25 4.86
N MET A 237 1.89 -3.12 4.22
CA MET A 237 2.78 -1.96 4.13
C MET A 237 3.11 -1.41 5.52
N SER A 238 2.12 -1.30 6.40
CA SER A 238 2.34 -0.84 7.77
C SER A 238 3.34 -1.71 8.53
N LEU A 239 3.22 -3.03 8.41
CA LEU A 239 4.12 -3.96 9.09
C LEU A 239 5.58 -3.81 8.64
N VAL A 240 5.83 -3.67 7.33
CA VAL A 240 7.21 -3.54 6.83
C VAL A 240 7.83 -2.19 7.17
N GLU A 241 7.03 -1.12 7.20
CA GLU A 241 7.50 0.24 7.47
C GLU A 241 7.71 0.49 8.98
N VAL A 242 6.77 0.05 9.84
CA VAL A 242 6.85 0.28 11.28
C VAL A 242 8.10 -0.35 11.91
N LEU A 243 8.57 -1.47 11.36
CA LEU A 243 9.78 -2.16 11.81
C LEU A 243 11.05 -1.31 11.67
N GLU A 244 11.05 -0.27 10.85
CA GLU A 244 12.18 0.65 10.72
C GLU A 244 12.30 1.61 11.90
N TYR A 245 11.19 1.91 12.56
CA TYR A 245 11.14 2.83 13.70
C TYR A 245 11.09 2.11 15.04
N PHE A 246 10.54 0.90 15.08
CA PHE A 246 10.27 0.17 16.31
C PHE A 246 11.57 -0.28 17.00
N PRO A 247 11.77 -0.04 18.32
CA PRO A 247 12.98 -0.45 19.02
C PRO A 247 13.16 -1.97 18.99
N LYS A 248 14.30 -2.44 18.48
CA LYS A 248 14.62 -3.89 18.41
C LYS A 248 14.65 -4.58 19.77
N SER A 249 14.91 -3.83 20.84
CA SER A 249 14.89 -4.32 22.22
C SER A 249 13.48 -4.52 22.77
N HIS A 250 12.45 -3.87 22.18
CA HIS A 250 11.07 -4.00 22.63
C HIS A 250 10.45 -5.31 22.13
N PRO A 251 9.71 -6.08 22.98
CA PRO A 251 9.10 -7.35 22.56
C PRO A 251 8.18 -7.21 21.34
N GLY A 252 7.53 -6.07 21.17
CA GLY A 252 6.67 -5.74 20.03
C GLY A 252 7.36 -5.82 18.68
N TYR A 253 8.67 -5.50 18.60
CA TYR A 253 9.44 -5.63 17.37
C TYR A 253 9.39 -7.07 16.82
N ARG A 254 9.68 -8.05 17.69
CA ARG A 254 9.67 -9.46 17.29
C ARG A 254 8.27 -9.95 16.93
N ARG A 255 7.22 -9.45 17.60
CA ARG A 255 5.83 -9.78 17.25
C ARG A 255 5.49 -9.26 15.86
N ASN A 256 5.75 -7.99 15.58
CA ASN A 256 5.46 -7.41 14.26
C ASN A 256 6.31 -8.04 13.14
N LEU A 257 7.57 -8.38 13.40
CA LEU A 257 8.38 -9.12 12.42
C LEU A 257 7.78 -10.49 12.09
N LYS A 258 7.32 -11.23 13.09
CA LYS A 258 6.64 -12.52 12.88
C LYS A 258 5.32 -12.36 12.12
N ARG A 259 4.52 -11.32 12.44
CA ARG A 259 3.27 -10.99 11.71
C ARG A 259 3.55 -10.69 10.25
N PHE A 260 4.56 -9.85 10.00
CA PHE A 260 4.99 -9.53 8.64
C PHE A 260 5.39 -10.80 7.87
N GLN A 261 6.21 -11.66 8.47
CA GLN A 261 6.66 -12.90 7.84
C GLN A 261 5.51 -13.89 7.60
N SER A 262 4.60 -14.02 8.55
CA SER A 262 3.40 -14.87 8.42
C SER A 262 2.48 -14.35 7.31
N LEU A 263 2.21 -13.04 7.29
CA LEU A 263 1.37 -12.43 6.27
C LEU A 263 2.03 -12.48 4.89
N ALA A 264 3.34 -12.28 4.79
CA ALA A 264 4.07 -12.42 3.53
C ALA A 264 3.93 -13.83 2.93
N LYS A 265 3.88 -14.88 3.78
CA LYS A 265 3.61 -16.24 3.33
C LYS A 265 2.20 -16.36 2.77
N ALA A 266 1.19 -15.88 3.48
CA ALA A 266 -0.21 -15.91 3.04
C ALA A 266 -0.41 -15.11 1.72
N VAL A 267 0.14 -13.91 1.63
CA VAL A 267 0.14 -13.07 0.42
C VAL A 267 0.79 -13.79 -0.76
N LYS A 268 1.91 -14.48 -0.55
CA LYS A 268 2.55 -15.28 -1.60
C LYS A 268 1.65 -16.43 -2.05
N GLU A 269 1.00 -17.13 -1.12
CA GLU A 269 0.17 -18.30 -1.40
C GLU A 269 -1.15 -17.94 -2.09
N SER A 270 -1.64 -16.72 -1.90
CA SER A 270 -2.85 -16.19 -2.54
C SER A 270 -2.59 -15.47 -3.88
N GLN A 271 -1.32 -15.43 -4.37
CA GLN A 271 -1.02 -14.81 -5.65
C GLN A 271 -1.62 -15.60 -6.81
N ASP A 272 -2.44 -14.95 -7.63
CA ASP A 272 -2.99 -15.53 -8.85
C ASP A 272 -1.89 -15.87 -9.89
N GLU A 273 -2.21 -16.78 -10.81
CA GLU A 273 -1.28 -17.17 -11.87
C GLU A 273 -0.91 -16.01 -12.82
N SER A 274 -1.72 -14.95 -12.91
CA SER A 274 -1.39 -13.72 -13.63
C SER A 274 -0.25 -12.95 -12.97
N GLY A 275 -0.12 -13.06 -11.65
CA GLY A 275 0.84 -12.34 -10.81
C GLY A 275 0.23 -11.30 -9.90
N GLY A 276 -1.07 -11.04 -10.03
CA GLY A 276 -1.81 -10.11 -9.17
C GLY A 276 -2.54 -10.78 -8.03
N TRP A 277 -3.40 -10.01 -7.38
CA TRP A 277 -4.27 -10.49 -6.31
C TRP A 277 -5.70 -10.03 -6.57
N TRP A 278 -6.64 -10.88 -6.18
CA TRP A 278 -8.07 -10.66 -6.36
C TRP A 278 -8.57 -9.58 -5.40
N LEU A 279 -9.54 -8.77 -5.85
CA LEU A 279 -10.20 -7.74 -5.02
C LEU A 279 -10.70 -8.31 -3.70
N ILE A 280 -11.42 -9.43 -3.75
CA ILE A 280 -11.83 -10.23 -2.59
C ILE A 280 -11.06 -11.53 -2.62
N MET A 281 -10.29 -11.77 -1.55
CA MET A 281 -9.26 -12.82 -1.51
C MET A 281 -9.71 -14.10 -0.83
N ASP A 282 -10.83 -14.10 -0.11
CA ASP A 282 -11.39 -15.26 0.56
C ASP A 282 -12.20 -16.15 -0.38
N GLU A 283 -12.15 -17.47 -0.13
CA GLU A 283 -12.93 -18.43 -0.89
C GLU A 283 -14.46 -18.26 -0.64
N PRO A 284 -15.31 -18.46 -1.65
CA PRO A 284 -14.95 -18.97 -3.01
C PRO A 284 -14.72 -17.86 -4.06
N TYR A 285 -14.52 -16.63 -3.67
CA TYR A 285 -14.56 -15.47 -4.56
C TYR A 285 -13.43 -15.35 -5.57
N PRO A 286 -12.20 -15.86 -5.36
CA PRO A 286 -11.19 -15.90 -6.43
C PRO A 286 -11.66 -16.67 -7.69
N SER A 287 -12.63 -17.56 -7.55
CA SER A 287 -13.24 -18.28 -8.70
C SER A 287 -14.51 -17.64 -9.25
N ASP A 288 -15.05 -16.57 -8.62
CA ASP A 288 -16.25 -15.88 -9.12
C ASP A 288 -15.88 -14.99 -10.33
N PRO A 289 -16.56 -15.14 -11.48
CA PRO A 289 -16.24 -14.39 -12.70
C PRO A 289 -16.51 -12.87 -12.61
N ARG A 290 -17.13 -12.40 -11.54
CA ARG A 290 -17.35 -10.98 -11.27
C ARG A 290 -16.21 -10.35 -10.47
N ASN A 291 -15.37 -11.17 -9.84
CA ASN A 291 -14.18 -10.73 -9.14
C ASN A 291 -13.07 -10.41 -10.15
N TYR A 292 -12.10 -9.61 -9.80
CA TYR A 292 -11.02 -9.20 -10.70
C TYR A 292 -9.72 -8.97 -9.95
N ILE A 293 -8.61 -8.98 -10.69
CA ILE A 293 -7.29 -8.59 -10.16
C ILE A 293 -7.28 -7.08 -9.94
N GLU A 294 -7.07 -6.66 -8.70
CA GLU A 294 -7.13 -5.25 -8.31
C GLU A 294 -5.71 -4.66 -8.22
N SER A 295 -5.55 -3.46 -8.78
CA SER A 295 -4.20 -2.90 -8.96
C SER A 295 -3.58 -2.36 -7.67
N SER A 296 -4.34 -1.77 -6.77
CA SER A 296 -3.78 -1.12 -5.58
C SER A 296 -3.30 -2.12 -4.54
N GLY A 297 -4.11 -3.13 -4.21
CA GLY A 297 -3.70 -4.22 -3.33
C GLY A 297 -2.50 -4.97 -3.91
N SER A 298 -2.53 -5.25 -5.21
CA SER A 298 -1.40 -5.88 -5.92
C SER A 298 -0.11 -5.05 -5.85
N ALA A 299 -0.20 -3.71 -5.95
CA ALA A 299 0.95 -2.83 -5.82
C ALA A 299 1.50 -2.80 -4.37
N MET A 300 0.60 -2.77 -3.38
CA MET A 300 0.96 -2.79 -1.96
C MET A 300 1.66 -4.10 -1.56
N PHE A 301 1.16 -5.24 -2.02
CA PHE A 301 1.79 -6.54 -1.77
C PHE A 301 3.16 -6.62 -2.45
N THR A 302 3.25 -6.19 -3.70
CA THR A 302 4.52 -6.16 -4.45
C THR A 302 5.55 -5.29 -3.72
N TYR A 303 5.19 -4.07 -3.32
CA TYR A 303 6.06 -3.20 -2.53
C TYR A 303 6.50 -3.83 -1.21
N GLY A 304 5.55 -4.33 -0.42
CA GLY A 304 5.86 -4.93 0.88
C GLY A 304 6.81 -6.13 0.79
N LEU A 305 6.65 -6.97 -0.25
CA LEU A 305 7.57 -8.08 -0.52
C LEU A 305 8.98 -7.58 -0.89
N LEU A 306 9.08 -6.63 -1.83
CA LEU A 306 10.36 -6.06 -2.26
C LEU A 306 11.08 -5.35 -1.11
N ARG A 307 10.37 -4.49 -0.38
CA ARG A 307 10.88 -3.79 0.80
C ARG A 307 11.34 -4.77 1.87
N GLY A 308 10.55 -5.80 2.13
CA GLY A 308 10.87 -6.85 3.10
C GLY A 308 12.14 -7.63 2.74
N ILE A 309 12.36 -7.89 1.45
CA ILE A 309 13.61 -8.50 0.95
C ILE A 309 14.77 -7.55 1.15
N ARG A 310 14.65 -6.28 0.73
CA ARG A 310 15.73 -5.28 0.84
C ARG A 310 16.13 -5.02 2.30
N LYS A 311 15.16 -5.01 3.22
CA LYS A 311 15.42 -4.81 4.66
C LYS A 311 15.89 -6.08 5.38
N GLY A 312 15.96 -7.22 4.70
CA GLY A 312 16.37 -8.49 5.27
C GLY A 312 15.33 -9.13 6.21
N PHE A 313 14.08 -8.68 6.13
CA PHE A 313 12.95 -9.26 6.88
C PHE A 313 12.42 -10.54 6.22
N LEU A 314 12.60 -10.65 4.91
CA LEU A 314 12.25 -11.82 4.08
C LEU A 314 13.47 -12.36 3.35
N ARG A 315 13.53 -13.69 3.17
CA ARG A 315 14.57 -14.32 2.35
C ARG A 315 14.28 -14.11 0.86
N ALA A 316 15.23 -13.53 0.13
CA ALA A 316 15.07 -13.26 -1.29
C ALA A 316 14.76 -14.53 -2.12
N SER A 317 15.36 -15.68 -1.78
CA SER A 317 15.10 -16.96 -2.45
C SER A 317 13.63 -17.38 -2.44
N ASP A 318 12.89 -16.99 -1.39
CA ASP A 318 11.53 -17.47 -1.16
C ASP A 318 10.46 -16.54 -1.77
N TYR A 319 10.78 -15.25 -1.91
CA TYR A 319 9.79 -14.22 -2.24
C TYR A 319 10.08 -13.40 -3.50
N ARG A 320 11.34 -13.40 -4.00
CA ARG A 320 11.73 -12.58 -5.16
C ARG A 320 10.88 -12.87 -6.39
N ARG A 321 10.62 -14.16 -6.69
CA ARG A 321 9.82 -14.55 -7.85
C ARG A 321 8.39 -14.01 -7.78
N THR A 322 7.75 -14.11 -6.61
CA THR A 322 6.41 -13.57 -6.36
C THR A 322 6.38 -12.06 -6.58
N ALA A 323 7.32 -11.33 -5.97
CA ALA A 323 7.43 -9.88 -6.11
C ALA A 323 7.68 -9.43 -7.55
N GLN A 324 8.60 -10.11 -8.27
CA GLN A 324 8.89 -9.80 -9.68
C GLN A 324 7.70 -10.07 -10.60
N LYS A 325 6.95 -11.15 -10.34
CA LYS A 325 5.76 -11.50 -11.11
C LYS A 325 4.66 -10.44 -10.89
N GLY A 326 4.44 -10.01 -9.63
CA GLY A 326 3.54 -8.92 -9.30
C GLY A 326 3.93 -7.62 -10.00
N TYR A 327 5.20 -7.22 -9.89
CA TYR A 327 5.69 -6.00 -10.55
C TYR A 327 5.54 -6.03 -12.08
N SER A 328 5.83 -7.18 -12.69
CA SER A 328 5.67 -7.34 -14.14
C SER A 328 4.22 -7.17 -14.57
N LEU A 329 3.26 -7.77 -13.84
CA LEU A 329 1.85 -7.55 -14.09
C LEU A 329 1.47 -6.07 -13.99
N LEU A 330 1.87 -5.42 -12.89
CA LEU A 330 1.54 -4.01 -12.65
C LEU A 330 2.02 -3.11 -13.79
N ALA A 331 3.26 -3.28 -14.21
CA ALA A 331 3.87 -2.47 -15.26
C ALA A 331 3.26 -2.72 -16.65
N ASN A 332 2.82 -3.94 -16.94
CA ASN A 332 2.33 -4.31 -18.26
C ASN A 332 0.82 -4.09 -18.43
N GLU A 333 0.02 -4.30 -17.36
CA GLU A 333 -1.44 -4.30 -17.45
C GLU A 333 -2.09 -3.05 -16.87
N PHE A 334 -1.44 -2.40 -15.87
CA PHE A 334 -2.04 -1.27 -15.15
C PHE A 334 -1.35 0.08 -15.41
N VAL A 335 -0.34 0.11 -16.27
CA VAL A 335 0.27 1.36 -16.76
C VAL A 335 -0.12 1.56 -18.21
N SER A 336 -0.77 2.67 -18.52
CA SER A 336 -1.04 3.09 -19.90
C SER A 336 -0.32 4.40 -20.20
N GLN A 337 0.06 4.62 -21.48
CA GLN A 337 0.76 5.82 -21.91
C GLN A 337 -0.13 6.68 -22.80
N ASN A 338 -0.22 7.96 -22.46
CA ASN A 338 -0.92 8.97 -23.28
C ASN A 338 -0.07 9.38 -24.50
N ALA A 339 -0.71 9.95 -25.51
CA ALA A 339 -0.05 10.45 -26.72
C ALA A 339 1.02 11.54 -26.44
N ASN A 340 0.91 12.26 -25.33
CA ASN A 340 1.89 13.25 -24.88
C ASN A 340 3.05 12.66 -24.08
N GLY A 341 3.11 11.35 -23.95
CA GLY A 341 4.16 10.64 -23.23
C GLY A 341 3.95 10.51 -21.73
N THR A 342 2.91 11.11 -21.14
CA THR A 342 2.58 10.91 -19.72
C THR A 342 1.94 9.53 -19.48
N LEU A 343 2.08 9.02 -18.26
CA LEU A 343 1.50 7.74 -17.85
C LEU A 343 0.18 7.91 -17.10
N ASN A 344 -0.70 6.94 -17.27
CA ASN A 344 -1.84 6.72 -16.39
C ASN A 344 -1.65 5.46 -15.58
N TRP A 345 -2.36 5.41 -14.47
CA TRP A 345 -2.52 4.24 -13.63
C TRP A 345 -3.96 3.75 -13.70
N GLU A 346 -4.15 2.45 -13.93
CA GLU A 346 -5.45 1.83 -14.20
C GLU A 346 -5.84 0.82 -13.11
N GLY A 347 -7.09 0.39 -13.11
CA GLY A 347 -7.56 -0.79 -12.37
C GLY A 347 -7.64 -0.66 -10.86
N THR A 348 -7.57 0.55 -10.30
CA THR A 348 -7.79 0.78 -8.87
C THR A 348 -9.27 0.95 -8.58
N VAL A 349 -9.83 0.13 -7.69
CA VAL A 349 -11.19 0.34 -7.16
C VAL A 349 -11.23 1.63 -6.34
N GLU A 350 -12.31 2.41 -6.41
CA GLU A 350 -12.47 3.62 -5.60
C GLU A 350 -12.37 3.32 -4.11
N VAL A 351 -13.34 3.55 -3.28
CA VAL A 351 -13.24 3.28 -1.84
C VAL A 351 -14.17 2.15 -1.45
N GLY A 352 -13.61 0.97 -1.21
CA GLY A 352 -14.29 -0.05 -0.42
C GLY A 352 -14.36 0.39 1.04
N SER A 353 -15.55 0.35 1.64
CA SER A 353 -15.77 0.90 2.98
C SER A 353 -16.68 0.03 3.81
N LEU A 354 -16.31 -0.20 5.06
CA LEU A 354 -17.19 -0.80 6.07
C LEU A 354 -18.28 0.18 6.60
N GLY A 355 -18.40 1.35 6.00
CA GLY A 355 -19.60 2.19 6.08
C GLY A 355 -20.78 1.64 5.27
N SER A 356 -20.60 0.52 4.58
CA SER A 356 -21.57 -0.25 3.81
C SER A 356 -22.05 -1.51 4.58
N ASN A 357 -22.66 -2.45 3.86
CA ASN A 357 -23.03 -3.76 4.39
C ASN A 357 -21.88 -4.78 4.33
N GLY A 358 -20.72 -4.42 3.73
CA GLY A 358 -19.51 -5.24 3.67
C GLY A 358 -19.62 -6.52 2.83
N THR A 359 -20.66 -6.69 2.00
CA THR A 359 -20.88 -7.89 1.19
C THR A 359 -19.97 -7.95 -0.04
N PHE A 360 -19.80 -9.14 -0.61
CA PHE A 360 -19.10 -9.31 -1.88
C PHE A 360 -19.72 -8.44 -2.99
N GLU A 361 -21.05 -8.46 -3.10
CA GLU A 361 -21.82 -7.63 -4.07
C GLU A 361 -21.52 -6.14 -3.93
N TYR A 362 -21.34 -5.68 -2.69
CA TYR A 362 -20.95 -4.30 -2.46
C TYR A 362 -19.55 -4.03 -3.04
N TYR A 363 -18.54 -4.83 -2.67
CA TYR A 363 -17.17 -4.58 -3.10
C TYR A 363 -17.01 -4.60 -4.63
N ILE A 364 -17.63 -5.57 -5.32
CA ILE A 364 -17.57 -5.64 -6.79
C ILE A 364 -18.40 -4.56 -7.50
N SER A 365 -19.30 -3.88 -6.79
CA SER A 365 -20.09 -2.77 -7.33
C SER A 365 -19.38 -1.42 -7.25
N VAL A 366 -18.30 -1.31 -6.50
CA VAL A 366 -17.52 -0.07 -6.38
C VAL A 366 -16.77 0.18 -7.69
N PRO A 367 -16.90 1.39 -8.29
CA PRO A 367 -16.28 1.69 -9.58
C PRO A 367 -14.75 1.64 -9.53
N LEU A 368 -14.14 1.39 -10.69
CA LEU A 368 -12.71 1.59 -10.90
C LEU A 368 -12.43 3.06 -11.23
N ALA A 369 -11.37 3.61 -10.65
CA ALA A 369 -10.90 4.97 -10.89
C ALA A 369 -9.55 4.95 -11.59
N GLN A 370 -9.45 5.62 -12.72
CA GLN A 370 -8.17 5.89 -13.37
C GLN A 370 -7.37 6.91 -12.56
N ASN A 371 -6.08 6.72 -12.47
CA ASN A 371 -5.15 7.64 -11.80
C ASN A 371 -5.39 7.81 -10.29
N ASP A 372 -5.95 6.81 -9.64
CA ASP A 372 -6.19 6.84 -8.19
C ASP A 372 -4.86 6.75 -7.41
N TYR A 373 -4.68 7.69 -6.46
CA TYR A 373 -3.43 7.80 -5.69
C TYR A 373 -3.19 6.63 -4.76
N LYS A 374 -4.24 5.93 -4.34
CA LYS A 374 -4.16 4.71 -3.51
C LYS A 374 -3.48 3.55 -4.23
N GLY A 375 -3.52 3.53 -5.56
CA GLY A 375 -2.85 2.53 -6.38
C GLY A 375 -1.49 3.02 -6.89
N VAL A 376 -1.44 4.23 -7.47
CA VAL A 376 -0.19 4.72 -8.06
C VAL A 376 0.91 4.97 -7.04
N GLY A 377 0.59 5.43 -5.83
CA GLY A 377 1.60 5.62 -4.79
C GLY A 377 2.36 4.33 -4.50
N PRO A 378 1.70 3.23 -4.09
CA PRO A 378 2.35 1.94 -3.89
C PRO A 378 3.06 1.39 -5.14
N PHE A 379 2.57 1.67 -6.35
CA PHE A 379 3.30 1.33 -7.58
C PHE A 379 4.63 2.08 -7.69
N ILE A 380 4.64 3.39 -7.40
CA ILE A 380 5.88 4.17 -7.35
C ILE A 380 6.83 3.61 -6.28
N TYR A 381 6.31 3.21 -5.10
CA TYR A 381 7.16 2.60 -4.05
C TYR A 381 7.75 1.27 -4.51
N ALA A 382 6.96 0.42 -5.16
CA ALA A 382 7.43 -0.85 -5.71
C ALA A 382 8.48 -0.62 -6.81
N SER A 383 8.29 0.40 -7.66
CA SER A 383 9.24 0.79 -8.70
C SER A 383 10.57 1.25 -8.09
N TYR A 384 10.52 2.09 -7.06
CA TYR A 384 11.71 2.52 -6.32
C TYR A 384 12.50 1.34 -5.73
N GLU A 385 11.79 0.33 -5.19
CA GLU A 385 12.45 -0.87 -4.67
C GLU A 385 13.08 -1.71 -5.79
N VAL A 386 12.44 -1.85 -6.94
CA VAL A 386 12.97 -2.59 -8.10
C VAL A 386 14.16 -1.88 -8.72
N GLU A 387 14.09 -0.58 -8.86
CA GLU A 387 15.10 0.25 -9.52
C GLU A 387 16.33 0.49 -8.64
N GLY A 388 16.23 0.25 -7.33
CA GLY A 388 17.31 0.36 -6.36
C GLY A 388 18.08 -0.95 -6.09
N PHE A 389 17.74 -2.04 -6.82
CA PHE A 389 18.38 -3.36 -6.69
C PHE A 389 19.37 -3.65 -7.81
#